data_d7cd40b687673053ed4609054c7a4e48
#
_entry.id   d7cd40b687673053ed4609054c7a4e48
#
_cell.length_a   1.000
_cell.length_b   1.000
_cell.length_c   1.000
_cell.angle_alpha   90.00
_cell.angle_beta   90.00
_cell.angle_gamma   90.00
#
_symmetry.space_group_name_H-M   'P 1'
#
loop_
_entity.id
_entity.type
_entity.pdbx_description
1 polymer ?
#
loop_
_entity_poly.entity_id
_entity_poly.type
_entity_poly.pdbx_seq_one_letter_code
_entity_poly.pdbx_strand_id
1 'polypeptide(L)'
;FVMEVSGSRLPENISLCWAFGACNEDETLSKEGNIIFPRACRDNVFSDEENAVTVYYGESMGLRVISGIMPVGSELRLSDAHQQKTPLKLYHSGKKTDAPVLSGFYSWTAQENCYFCFYKQNAKADYNYFMLPELLLKENKR
;
A
#
# COMPACT_ATOMS: atom_id res chain seq x y z
N PHE A 1 -10.86 2.03 -3.81
CA PHE A 1 -10.73 2.06 -2.34
C PHE A 1 -9.94 3.29 -1.94
N VAL A 2 -10.51 4.12 -1.05
CA VAL A 2 -9.83 5.27 -0.44
C VAL A 2 -9.89 5.08 1.08
N MET A 3 -8.77 5.28 1.76
CA MET A 3 -8.66 5.20 3.20
C MET A 3 -8.09 6.51 3.75
N GLU A 4 -8.75 7.07 4.75
CA GLU A 4 -8.23 8.18 5.55
C GLU A 4 -7.64 7.64 6.85
N VAL A 5 -6.49 8.13 7.23
CA VAL A 5 -5.88 7.89 8.54
C VAL A 5 -5.78 9.25 9.25
N SER A 6 -6.51 9.39 10.36
CA SER A 6 -6.57 10.65 11.09
C SER A 6 -5.41 10.81 12.06
N GLY A 7 -4.73 11.95 11.94
CA GLY A 7 -3.64 12.36 12.82
C GLY A 7 -4.06 13.22 14.01
N SER A 8 -5.35 13.55 14.16
CA SER A 8 -5.85 14.57 15.08
C SER A 8 -5.53 14.32 16.57
N ARG A 9 -5.20 13.11 16.96
CA ARG A 9 -4.89 12.72 18.34
C ARG A 9 -3.51 12.07 18.49
N LEU A 10 -2.68 12.17 17.46
CA LEU A 10 -1.35 11.58 17.50
C LEU A 10 -0.34 12.54 18.11
N PRO A 11 0.65 12.04 18.86
CA PRO A 11 1.79 12.84 19.30
C PRO A 11 2.56 13.42 18.10
N GLU A 12 3.32 14.47 18.35
CA GLU A 12 4.29 14.98 17.38
C GLU A 12 5.37 13.91 17.09
N ASN A 13 5.93 13.94 15.89
CA ASN A 13 7.02 13.06 15.46
C ASN A 13 6.68 11.56 15.42
N ILE A 14 5.52 11.23 14.90
CA ILE A 14 5.14 9.85 14.57
C ILE A 14 5.50 9.53 13.12
N SER A 15 5.85 8.28 12.91
CA SER A 15 6.00 7.71 11.58
C SER A 15 4.94 6.65 11.33
N LEU A 16 4.37 6.66 10.14
CA LEU A 16 3.47 5.63 9.67
C LEU A 16 4.24 4.67 8.77
N CYS A 17 4.17 3.39 9.10
CA CYS A 17 4.77 2.33 8.31
C CYS A 17 3.69 1.39 7.82
N TRP A 18 3.78 0.99 6.56
CA TRP A 18 2.84 0.04 5.97
C TRP A 18 3.55 -0.94 5.04
N ALA A 19 2.87 -2.03 4.76
CA ALA A 19 3.28 -2.95 3.71
C ALA A 19 2.07 -3.30 2.85
N PHE A 20 2.30 -3.40 1.57
CA PHE A 20 1.31 -3.75 0.57
C PHE A 20 1.83 -4.92 -0.28
N GLY A 21 1.09 -6.01 -0.23
CA GLY A 21 1.39 -7.23 -0.98
C GLY A 21 0.12 -7.77 -1.62
N ALA A 22 -0.03 -9.08 -1.59
CA ALA A 22 -1.21 -9.74 -2.14
C ALA A 22 -1.66 -10.90 -1.27
N CYS A 23 -2.96 -11.18 -1.31
CA CYS A 23 -3.59 -12.39 -0.79
C CYS A 23 -4.68 -12.86 -1.77
N ASN A 24 -4.95 -14.14 -1.81
CA ASN A 24 -6.06 -14.70 -2.59
C ASN A 24 -7.38 -14.55 -1.84
N GLU A 25 -8.49 -14.44 -2.59
CA GLU A 25 -9.84 -14.29 -2.03
C GLU A 25 -10.26 -15.44 -1.10
N ASP A 26 -9.73 -16.63 -1.35
CA ASP A 26 -10.03 -17.85 -0.58
C ASP A 26 -9.23 -17.96 0.73
N GLU A 27 -8.34 -17.03 1.00
CA GLU A 27 -7.48 -17.06 2.18
C GLU A 27 -8.03 -16.15 3.27
N THR A 28 -8.51 -16.76 4.33
CA THR A 28 -8.89 -16.02 5.53
C THR A 28 -7.67 -15.40 6.19
N LEU A 29 -7.79 -14.15 6.59
CA LEU A 29 -6.79 -13.48 7.41
C LEU A 29 -6.53 -14.35 8.64
N SER A 30 -5.28 -14.78 8.82
CA SER A 30 -4.95 -15.55 9.99
C SER A 30 -5.09 -14.71 11.26
N LYS A 31 -5.51 -15.33 12.36
CA LYS A 31 -5.61 -14.66 13.66
C LYS A 31 -4.24 -14.15 14.17
N GLU A 32 -3.16 -14.60 13.57
CA GLU A 32 -1.79 -14.25 13.90
C GLU A 32 -1.26 -13.02 13.10
N GLY A 33 -2.11 -12.40 12.27
CA GLY A 33 -1.76 -11.16 11.57
C GLY A 33 -0.84 -11.31 10.36
N ASN A 34 -0.59 -12.51 9.89
CA ASN A 34 0.14 -12.75 8.65
C ASN A 34 -0.79 -12.52 7.46
N ILE A 35 -0.75 -11.31 6.93
CA ILE A 35 -1.71 -10.83 5.92
C ILE A 35 -1.13 -10.91 4.50
N ILE A 36 0.16 -11.12 4.36
CA ILE A 36 0.86 -11.14 3.07
C ILE A 36 1.29 -12.57 2.76
N PHE A 37 0.77 -13.11 1.68
CA PHE A 37 1.08 -14.48 1.25
C PHE A 37 2.15 -14.48 0.17
N PRO A 38 3.34 -15.09 0.41
CA PRO A 38 4.42 -15.13 -0.57
C PRO A 38 3.99 -15.67 -1.93
N ARG A 39 3.16 -16.71 -1.96
CA ARG A 39 2.67 -17.29 -3.21
C ARG A 39 1.81 -16.33 -4.05
N ALA A 40 1.08 -15.41 -3.39
CA ALA A 40 0.28 -14.40 -4.07
C ALA A 40 1.11 -13.19 -4.51
N CYS A 41 2.31 -13.02 -3.96
CA CYS A 41 3.26 -11.97 -4.34
C CYS A 41 4.27 -12.44 -5.39
N ARG A 42 4.27 -13.72 -5.74
CA ARG A 42 5.19 -14.26 -6.73
C ARG A 42 5.00 -13.60 -8.09
N ASP A 43 6.10 -13.24 -8.71
CA ASP A 43 6.16 -12.61 -10.04
C ASP A 43 5.46 -11.23 -10.11
N ASN A 44 5.18 -10.60 -8.98
CA ASN A 44 4.69 -9.23 -8.98
C ASN A 44 5.79 -8.26 -9.38
N VAL A 45 5.42 -7.27 -10.19
CA VAL A 45 6.31 -6.19 -10.59
C VAL A 45 5.75 -4.87 -10.07
N PHE A 46 6.57 -4.11 -9.39
CA PHE A 46 6.24 -2.78 -8.92
C PHE A 46 6.95 -1.73 -9.76
N SER A 47 6.23 -0.68 -10.11
CA SER A 47 6.77 0.54 -10.69
C SER A 47 6.30 1.71 -9.82
N ASP A 48 7.21 2.55 -9.40
CA ASP A 48 6.92 3.70 -8.56
C ASP A 48 7.30 5.01 -9.25
N GLU A 49 6.52 6.03 -8.98
CA GLU A 49 6.76 7.40 -9.38
C GLU A 49 6.37 8.31 -8.20
N GLU A 50 7.36 8.80 -7.48
CA GLU A 50 7.18 9.58 -6.25
C GLU A 50 6.31 8.86 -5.20
N ASN A 51 5.07 9.32 -4.98
CA ASN A 51 4.11 8.73 -4.04
C ASN A 51 3.05 7.85 -4.71
N ALA A 52 3.20 7.59 -5.99
CA ALA A 52 2.33 6.69 -6.74
C ALA A 52 3.04 5.37 -7.05
N VAL A 53 2.28 4.31 -7.10
CA VAL A 53 2.80 2.98 -7.41
C VAL A 53 1.85 2.24 -8.36
N THR A 54 2.41 1.49 -9.27
CA THR A 54 1.67 0.53 -10.09
C THR A 54 2.16 -0.87 -9.79
N VAL A 55 1.24 -1.77 -9.51
CA VAL A 55 1.52 -3.17 -9.26
C VAL A 55 0.97 -4.00 -10.42
N TYR A 56 1.87 -4.70 -11.09
CA TYR A 56 1.55 -5.69 -12.09
C TYR A 56 1.57 -7.06 -11.42
N TYR A 57 0.40 -7.59 -11.12
CA TYR A 57 0.27 -8.90 -10.52
C TYR A 57 0.54 -10.00 -11.55
N GLY A 58 1.34 -10.98 -11.17
CA GLY A 58 1.64 -12.15 -11.98
C GLY A 58 0.45 -13.13 -12.13
N GLU A 59 0.72 -14.27 -12.71
CA GLU A 59 -0.31 -15.30 -13.02
C GLU A 59 -1.08 -15.77 -11.78
N SER A 60 -0.40 -15.85 -10.62
CA SER A 60 -1.01 -16.25 -9.35
C SER A 60 -2.20 -15.37 -8.94
N MET A 61 -2.24 -14.12 -9.42
CA MET A 61 -3.30 -13.15 -9.16
C MET A 61 -4.14 -12.80 -10.40
N GLY A 62 -4.01 -13.59 -11.48
CA GLY A 62 -4.79 -13.43 -12.70
C GLY A 62 -4.41 -12.20 -13.54
N LEU A 63 -3.13 -11.85 -13.59
CA LEU A 63 -2.57 -10.77 -14.43
C LEU A 63 -3.32 -9.43 -14.26
N ARG A 64 -3.43 -8.95 -13.05
CA ARG A 64 -4.12 -7.70 -12.72
C ARG A 64 -3.14 -6.54 -12.60
N VAL A 65 -3.64 -5.33 -12.88
CA VAL A 65 -2.89 -4.08 -12.67
C VAL A 65 -3.66 -3.20 -11.69
N ILE A 66 -3.00 -2.85 -10.61
CA ILE A 66 -3.55 -1.96 -9.58
C ILE A 66 -2.63 -0.77 -9.41
N SER A 67 -3.21 0.42 -9.36
CA SER A 67 -2.50 1.64 -9.01
C SER A 67 -2.77 2.00 -7.56
N GLY A 68 -1.74 2.53 -6.90
CA GLY A 68 -1.81 3.02 -5.54
C GLY A 68 -1.30 4.45 -5.44
N ILE A 69 -1.92 5.23 -4.57
CA ILE A 69 -1.48 6.59 -4.23
C ILE A 69 -1.28 6.64 -2.72
N MET A 70 -0.09 7.08 -2.32
CA MET A 70 0.34 7.17 -0.94
C MET A 70 0.45 8.64 -0.53
N PRO A 71 0.61 8.95 0.77
CA PRO A 71 0.90 10.32 1.20
C PRO A 71 2.14 10.88 0.50
N VAL A 72 2.07 12.16 0.11
CA VAL A 72 3.21 12.86 -0.49
C VAL A 72 4.37 12.89 0.49
N GLY A 73 5.57 12.55 0.02
CA GLY A 73 6.76 12.41 0.86
C GLY A 73 6.95 11.01 1.45
N SER A 74 6.11 10.05 1.07
CA SER A 74 6.34 8.65 1.44
C SER A 74 7.62 8.10 0.80
N GLU A 75 8.39 7.38 1.59
CA GLU A 75 9.53 6.61 1.10
C GLU A 75 9.09 5.16 0.85
N LEU A 76 9.29 4.68 -0.37
CA LEU A 76 8.88 3.34 -0.79
C LEU A 76 10.10 2.43 -0.97
N ARG A 77 9.96 1.18 -0.53
CA ARG A 77 10.99 0.14 -0.71
C ARG A 77 10.36 -1.21 -1.00
N LEU A 78 11.04 -2.02 -1.77
CA LEU A 78 10.67 -3.41 -1.95
C LEU A 78 11.31 -4.29 -0.87
N SER A 79 10.55 -5.22 -0.39
CA SER A 79 10.91 -6.23 0.59
C SER A 79 10.43 -7.62 0.19
N ASP A 80 10.67 -8.59 1.02
CA ASP A 80 10.43 -10.00 0.75
C ASP A 80 9.25 -10.53 1.59
N ALA A 81 8.18 -10.95 0.93
CA ALA A 81 7.00 -11.54 1.58
C ALA A 81 7.34 -12.78 2.41
N HIS A 82 8.37 -13.56 2.06
CA HIS A 82 8.79 -14.73 2.83
C HIS A 82 9.25 -14.41 4.24
N GLN A 83 9.67 -13.18 4.50
CA GLN A 83 10.17 -12.79 5.82
C GLN A 83 9.08 -12.71 6.88
N GLN A 84 7.82 -12.50 6.50
CA GLN A 84 6.67 -12.41 7.42
C GLN A 84 6.92 -11.46 8.61
N LYS A 85 7.41 -10.27 8.32
CA LYS A 85 7.76 -9.25 9.30
C LYS A 85 6.72 -8.13 9.35
N THR A 86 6.75 -7.36 10.43
CA THR A 86 5.98 -6.11 10.54
C THR A 86 6.42 -5.10 9.47
N PRO A 87 5.56 -4.14 9.06
CA PRO A 87 5.89 -3.17 8.02
C PRO A 87 7.21 -2.43 8.24
N LEU A 88 7.49 -1.98 9.46
CA LEU A 88 8.74 -1.30 9.78
C LEU A 88 9.98 -2.19 9.56
N LYS A 89 9.89 -3.45 9.96
CA LYS A 89 11.00 -4.41 9.75
C LYS A 89 11.15 -4.78 8.28
N LEU A 90 10.07 -4.89 7.53
CA LEU A 90 10.11 -5.08 6.08
C LEU A 90 10.79 -3.91 5.41
N TYR A 91 10.43 -2.67 5.77
CA TYR A 91 11.04 -1.46 5.23
C TYR A 91 12.57 -1.40 5.46
N HIS A 92 13.04 -1.77 6.66
CA HIS A 92 14.47 -1.78 6.97
C HIS A 92 15.25 -2.98 6.41
N SER A 93 14.57 -4.04 6.03
CA SER A 93 15.19 -5.27 5.53
C SER A 93 14.92 -5.53 4.05
N GLY A 94 14.94 -4.47 3.23
CA GLY A 94 14.76 -4.55 1.78
C GLY A 94 15.64 -5.63 1.16
N LYS A 95 15.05 -6.46 0.32
CA LYS A 95 15.73 -7.61 -0.29
C LYS A 95 15.14 -7.93 -1.65
N LYS A 96 16.00 -8.24 -2.60
CA LYS A 96 15.56 -8.81 -3.87
C LYS A 96 15.00 -10.21 -3.65
N THR A 97 13.83 -10.50 -4.21
CA THR A 97 13.07 -11.72 -3.99
C THR A 97 12.19 -12.05 -5.19
N ASP A 98 11.72 -13.30 -5.25
CA ASP A 98 10.67 -13.74 -6.17
C ASP A 98 9.25 -13.40 -5.72
N ALA A 99 9.09 -12.96 -4.48
CA ALA A 99 7.82 -12.57 -3.87
C ALA A 99 7.88 -11.16 -3.27
N PRO A 100 8.02 -10.10 -4.09
CA PRO A 100 8.18 -8.75 -3.61
C PRO A 100 6.90 -8.19 -3.00
N VAL A 101 7.07 -7.42 -1.93
CA VAL A 101 6.05 -6.57 -1.33
C VAL A 101 6.56 -5.14 -1.29
N LEU A 102 5.65 -4.20 -1.43
CA LEU A 102 5.94 -2.80 -1.23
C LEU A 102 5.87 -2.49 0.26
N SER A 103 6.91 -1.88 0.79
CA SER A 103 6.89 -1.30 2.14
C SER A 103 7.07 0.20 2.05
N GLY A 104 6.40 0.93 2.93
CA GLY A 104 6.42 2.38 2.93
C GLY A 104 6.63 2.96 4.32
N PHE A 105 7.23 4.13 4.32
CA PHE A 105 7.49 4.93 5.50
C PHE A 105 7.09 6.37 5.22
N TYR A 106 6.33 6.96 6.13
CA TYR A 106 5.88 8.34 6.05
C TYR A 106 6.09 9.04 7.40
N SER A 107 6.88 10.11 7.39
CA SER A 107 7.04 10.98 8.57
C SER A 107 5.80 11.86 8.69
N TRP A 108 4.98 11.61 9.69
CA TRP A 108 3.71 12.29 9.86
C TRP A 108 3.90 13.69 10.42
N THR A 109 3.32 14.67 9.76
CA THR A 109 3.16 16.02 10.32
C THR A 109 1.99 16.02 11.29
N ALA A 110 2.23 16.48 12.52
CA ALA A 110 1.23 16.47 13.58
C ALA A 110 -0.11 17.08 13.14
N GLN A 111 -1.20 16.43 13.55
CA GLN A 111 -2.59 16.86 13.37
C GLN A 111 -3.14 16.85 11.93
N GLU A 112 -2.39 16.46 10.94
CA GLU A 112 -2.88 16.28 9.58
C GLU A 112 -3.47 14.88 9.37
N ASN A 113 -4.44 14.76 8.48
CA ASN A 113 -4.90 13.47 7.98
C ASN A 113 -4.06 13.07 6.78
N CYS A 114 -3.83 11.78 6.61
CA CYS A 114 -3.22 11.25 5.41
C CYS A 114 -4.14 10.23 4.74
N TYR A 115 -3.94 10.04 3.45
CA TYR A 115 -4.82 9.26 2.59
C TYR A 115 -4.04 8.22 1.82
N PHE A 116 -4.69 7.07 1.60
CA PHE A 116 -4.23 6.02 0.71
C PHE A 116 -5.35 5.71 -0.28
N CYS A 117 -4.99 5.49 -1.52
CA CYS A 117 -5.92 5.09 -2.55
C CYS A 117 -5.37 3.91 -3.34
N PHE A 118 -6.22 2.91 -3.58
CA PHE A 118 -5.92 1.82 -4.49
C PHE A 118 -7.07 1.67 -5.48
N TYR A 119 -6.76 1.59 -6.75
CA TYR A 119 -7.76 1.49 -7.79
C TYR A 119 -7.28 0.62 -8.95
N LYS A 120 -8.23 -0.02 -9.61
CA LYS A 120 -7.96 -0.72 -10.85
C LYS A 120 -7.66 0.29 -11.94
N GLN A 121 -6.49 0.17 -12.54
CA GLN A 121 -6.09 1.08 -13.61
C GLN A 121 -7.06 1.00 -14.80
N ASN A 122 -7.52 2.13 -15.26
CA ASN A 122 -8.32 2.27 -16.46
C ASN A 122 -8.13 3.68 -17.06
N ALA A 123 -8.46 3.85 -18.35
CA ALA A 123 -8.24 5.10 -19.08
C ALA A 123 -9.01 6.32 -18.55
N LYS A 124 -9.99 6.12 -17.67
CA LYS A 124 -10.80 7.20 -17.08
C LYS A 124 -10.38 7.56 -15.65
N ALA A 125 -9.53 6.76 -15.05
CA ALA A 125 -9.07 6.96 -13.67
C ALA A 125 -7.70 7.64 -13.69
N ASP A 126 -7.71 8.94 -13.49
CA ASP A 126 -6.52 9.76 -13.32
C ASP A 126 -6.65 10.48 -11.97
N TYR A 127 -6.24 9.78 -10.91
CA TYR A 127 -6.32 10.28 -9.55
C TYR A 127 -4.96 10.80 -9.09
N ASN A 128 -4.97 11.89 -8.31
CA ASN A 128 -3.81 12.36 -7.58
C ASN A 128 -4.13 12.48 -6.08
N TYR A 129 -3.11 12.63 -5.27
CA TYR A 129 -3.25 12.65 -3.82
C TYR A 129 -4.20 13.72 -3.30
N PHE A 130 -4.18 14.91 -3.89
CA PHE A 130 -4.97 16.05 -3.43
C PHE A 130 -6.47 15.91 -3.71
N MET A 131 -6.86 14.98 -4.57
CA MET A 131 -8.27 14.67 -4.85
C MET A 131 -8.88 13.67 -3.85
N LEU A 132 -8.06 12.96 -3.09
CA LEU A 132 -8.52 11.85 -2.25
C LEU A 132 -9.53 12.24 -1.18
N PRO A 133 -9.40 13.40 -0.48
CA PRO A 133 -10.42 13.83 0.48
C PRO A 133 -11.81 13.99 -0.15
N GLU A 134 -11.86 14.59 -1.35
CA GLU A 134 -13.13 14.79 -2.08
C GLU A 134 -13.71 13.47 -2.57
N LEU A 135 -12.88 12.57 -3.07
CA LEU A 135 -13.31 11.23 -3.48
C LEU A 135 -13.92 10.45 -2.31
N LEU A 136 -13.28 10.48 -1.15
CA LEU A 136 -13.78 9.82 0.05
C LEU A 136 -15.15 10.36 0.46
N LEU A 137 -15.34 11.69 0.43
CA LEU A 137 -16.63 12.32 0.74
C LEU A 137 -17.73 11.94 -0.26
N LYS A 138 -17.40 11.80 -1.53
CA LYS A 138 -18.36 11.36 -2.57
C LYS A 138 -18.79 9.92 -2.35
N GLU A 139 -17.87 9.02 -2.05
CA GLU A 139 -18.16 7.61 -1.82
C GLU A 139 -18.98 7.40 -0.55
N ASN A 140 -18.74 8.16 0.51
CA ASN A 140 -19.50 8.08 1.76
C ASN A 140 -20.94 8.60 1.64
N LYS A 141 -21.26 9.37 0.58
CA LYS A 141 -22.63 9.86 0.30
C LYS A 141 -23.45 8.94 -0.59
N ARG A 142 -22.86 7.92 -1.14
CA ARG A 142 -23.52 6.89 -1.95
C ARG A 142 -24.06 5.76 -1.08
#